data_b21541bc3e130b02cbff8ab4304ad5e2
#
_entry.id   b21541bc3e130b02cbff8ab4304ad5e2
#
_cell.length_a   1.000
_cell.length_b   1.000
_cell.length_c   1.000
_cell.angle_alpha   90.00
_cell.angle_beta   90.00
_cell.angle_gamma   90.00
#
_symmetry.space_group_name_H-M   'P 1'
#
loop_
_entity.id
_entity.type
_entity.pdbx_description
1 polymer ?
#
loop_
_entity_poly.entity_id
_entity_poly.type
_entity_poly.pdbx_seq_one_letter_code
_entity_poly.pdbx_strand_id
1 'polypeptide(L)'
;MNQAGAHVTLAARSADGIGAVAAAIRAEGGLADPLPLDVTDLNAVALLADAPPFDILVNNAGTNRPKPIHDVSEADYDAVLGLNLKAAVFVAQAVARGLVAAGRPGSLIHIGSQMGHVGGPGRTLYCASKWALEGFSKALALDLASAGIRSNIIAPTFIETPLTAPFLADPAFRASVLAKIKLGRIGQVEDMMGALVYLASDASALVTGTSLLVDGGWTAE
;
A
#
# COMPACT_ATOMS: atom_id res chain seq x y z
N MET A 1 9.41 10.05 0.28
CA MET A 1 8.64 10.95 1.18
C MET A 1 9.57 11.85 1.98
N ASN A 2 10.48 11.30 2.80
CA ASN A 2 11.41 12.09 3.59
C ASN A 2 12.24 13.07 2.73
N GLN A 3 12.90 12.59 1.66
CA GLN A 3 13.67 13.45 0.72
C GLN A 3 12.80 14.51 0.01
N ALA A 4 11.48 14.37 0.04
CA ALA A 4 10.50 15.37 -0.41
C ALA A 4 10.01 16.28 0.73
N GLY A 5 10.65 16.25 1.91
CA GLY A 5 10.37 17.15 3.03
C GLY A 5 9.27 16.67 4.00
N ALA A 6 8.75 15.43 3.86
CA ALA A 6 7.73 14.93 4.77
C ALA A 6 8.34 14.47 6.11
N HIS A 7 7.64 14.77 7.21
CA HIS A 7 7.84 14.07 8.48
C HIS A 7 7.16 12.69 8.40
N VAL A 8 7.90 11.60 8.56
CA VAL A 8 7.41 10.25 8.32
C VAL A 8 7.18 9.48 9.61
N THR A 9 5.95 9.12 9.90
CA THR A 9 5.64 8.14 10.96
C THR A 9 5.69 6.72 10.37
N LEU A 10 6.60 5.90 10.87
CA LEU A 10 6.83 4.53 10.41
C LEU A 10 6.06 3.55 11.29
N ALA A 11 4.95 3.02 10.80
CA ALA A 11 4.11 2.08 11.53
C ALA A 11 4.37 0.63 11.10
N ALA A 12 4.83 -0.23 12.01
CA ALA A 12 4.94 -1.67 11.81
C ALA A 12 5.07 -2.40 13.16
N ARG A 13 4.96 -3.74 13.13
CA ARG A 13 5.05 -4.59 14.34
C ARG A 13 6.46 -4.66 14.94
N SER A 14 7.50 -4.62 14.10
CA SER A 14 8.89 -4.73 14.55
C SER A 14 9.40 -3.36 14.99
N ALA A 15 9.39 -3.11 16.31
CA ALA A 15 9.91 -1.87 16.88
C ALA A 15 11.36 -1.61 16.47
N ASP A 16 12.22 -2.64 16.52
CA ASP A 16 13.63 -2.54 16.15
C ASP A 16 13.79 -2.20 14.66
N GLY A 17 12.98 -2.85 13.79
CA GLY A 17 13.02 -2.62 12.35
C GLY A 17 12.66 -1.18 11.98
N ILE A 18 11.54 -0.65 12.49
CA ILE A 18 11.14 0.74 12.24
C ILE A 18 12.06 1.74 12.94
N GLY A 19 12.62 1.39 14.10
CA GLY A 19 13.62 2.18 14.81
C GLY A 19 14.88 2.39 13.96
N ALA A 20 15.39 1.32 13.36
CA ALA A 20 16.56 1.38 12.48
C ALA A 20 16.30 2.25 11.23
N VAL A 21 15.12 2.11 10.61
CA VAL A 21 14.74 2.94 9.45
C VAL A 21 14.58 4.41 9.87
N ALA A 22 13.95 4.70 11.01
CA ALA A 22 13.83 6.07 11.51
C ALA A 22 15.20 6.70 11.80
N ALA A 23 16.12 5.93 12.37
CA ALA A 23 17.48 6.38 12.62
C ALA A 23 18.23 6.70 11.32
N ALA A 24 18.10 5.85 10.30
CA ALA A 24 18.69 6.09 8.98
C ALA A 24 18.16 7.38 8.34
N ILE A 25 16.84 7.60 8.36
CA ILE A 25 16.19 8.81 7.85
C ILE A 25 16.73 10.06 8.57
N ARG A 26 16.83 10.01 9.91
CA ARG A 26 17.34 11.14 10.71
C ARG A 26 18.82 11.41 10.44
N ALA A 27 19.61 10.38 10.20
CA ALA A 27 21.02 10.52 9.84
C ALA A 27 21.24 11.25 8.50
N GLU A 28 20.25 11.15 7.59
CA GLU A 28 20.22 11.89 6.32
C GLU A 28 19.58 13.29 6.45
N GLY A 29 19.31 13.75 7.68
CA GLY A 29 18.71 15.06 7.96
C GLY A 29 17.19 15.13 7.84
N GLY A 30 16.50 13.99 7.69
CA GLY A 30 15.06 13.93 7.63
C GLY A 30 14.38 13.80 9.00
N LEU A 31 13.04 13.88 9.00
CA LEU A 31 12.20 13.71 10.18
C LEU A 31 11.45 12.39 10.08
N ALA A 32 11.62 11.54 11.10
CA ALA A 32 10.91 10.26 11.16
C ALA A 32 10.68 9.80 12.60
N ASP A 33 9.51 9.24 12.89
CA ASP A 33 9.16 8.65 14.19
C ASP A 33 8.69 7.20 14.02
N PRO A 34 9.22 6.27 14.84
CA PRO A 34 8.73 4.90 14.86
C PRO A 34 7.43 4.82 15.66
N LEU A 35 6.44 4.10 15.13
CA LEU A 35 5.17 3.79 15.79
C LEU A 35 4.98 2.26 15.78
N PRO A 36 5.33 1.53 16.85
CA PRO A 36 5.03 0.11 16.94
C PRO A 36 3.52 -0.12 16.89
N LEU A 37 3.03 -0.73 15.81
CA LEU A 37 1.61 -0.95 15.57
C LEU A 37 1.40 -2.25 14.79
N ASP A 38 0.56 -3.13 15.30
CA ASP A 38 -0.06 -4.19 14.50
C ASP A 38 -1.35 -3.66 13.89
N VAL A 39 -1.36 -3.45 12.58
CA VAL A 39 -2.54 -2.92 11.86
C VAL A 39 -3.72 -3.90 11.85
N THR A 40 -3.54 -5.15 12.30
CA THR A 40 -4.62 -6.12 12.49
C THR A 40 -5.27 -6.01 13.87
N ASP A 41 -4.65 -5.33 14.82
CA ASP A 41 -5.28 -4.92 16.09
C ASP A 41 -6.11 -3.66 15.88
N LEU A 42 -7.40 -3.86 15.65
CA LEU A 42 -8.32 -2.75 15.35
C LEU A 42 -8.53 -1.81 16.55
N ASN A 43 -8.31 -2.25 17.78
CA ASN A 43 -8.38 -1.38 18.96
C ASN A 43 -7.19 -0.41 18.96
N ALA A 44 -5.99 -0.90 18.69
CA ALA A 44 -4.81 -0.05 18.56
C ALA A 44 -4.92 0.89 17.35
N VAL A 45 -5.45 0.41 16.21
CA VAL A 45 -5.68 1.23 15.02
C VAL A 45 -6.68 2.35 15.29
N ALA A 46 -7.73 2.11 16.06
CA ALA A 46 -8.73 3.13 16.37
C ALA A 46 -8.15 4.36 17.08
N LEU A 47 -7.08 4.17 17.88
CA LEU A 47 -6.40 5.28 18.58
C LEU A 47 -5.70 6.27 17.63
N LEU A 48 -5.45 5.90 16.37
CA LEU A 48 -4.89 6.82 15.38
C LEU A 48 -5.84 7.99 15.08
N ALA A 49 -7.14 7.83 15.30
CA ALA A 49 -8.12 8.89 15.09
C ALA A 49 -8.02 10.02 16.14
N ASP A 50 -7.51 9.71 17.32
CA ASP A 50 -7.35 10.65 18.44
C ASP A 50 -5.93 11.27 18.47
N ALA A 51 -5.01 10.78 17.62
CA ALA A 51 -3.67 11.33 17.46
C ALA A 51 -3.73 12.65 16.63
N PRO A 52 -2.67 13.48 16.65
CA PRO A 52 -2.53 14.56 15.68
C PRO A 52 -2.72 14.04 14.24
N PRO A 53 -3.58 14.69 13.43
CA PRO A 53 -3.97 14.14 12.14
C PRO A 53 -2.79 14.02 11.18
N PHE A 54 -2.72 12.87 10.50
CA PHE A 54 -1.75 12.63 9.43
C PHE A 54 -2.29 13.21 8.12
N ASP A 55 -1.54 14.07 7.46
CA ASP A 55 -1.93 14.66 6.16
C ASP A 55 -1.94 13.63 5.04
N ILE A 56 -1.06 12.63 5.14
CA ILE A 56 -0.86 11.59 4.12
C ILE A 56 -0.85 10.24 4.80
N LEU A 57 -1.63 9.30 4.27
CA LEU A 57 -1.55 7.89 4.60
C LEU A 57 -0.95 7.12 3.43
N VAL A 58 0.04 6.28 3.70
CA VAL A 58 0.50 5.23 2.78
C VAL A 58 0.15 3.87 3.37
N ASN A 59 -0.94 3.29 2.88
CA ASN A 59 -1.46 2.01 3.33
C ASN A 59 -0.78 0.88 2.57
N ASN A 60 0.36 0.42 3.10
CA ASN A 60 1.28 -0.49 2.42
C ASN A 60 1.29 -1.91 3.00
N ALA A 61 0.78 -2.12 4.22
CA ALA A 61 0.80 -3.44 4.86
C ALA A 61 0.08 -4.48 3.98
N GLY A 62 0.73 -5.62 3.76
CA GLY A 62 0.18 -6.66 2.91
C GLY A 62 0.96 -7.97 2.95
N THR A 63 0.30 -9.04 2.55
CA THR A 63 0.86 -10.38 2.46
C THR A 63 0.28 -11.15 1.28
N ASN A 64 0.89 -12.28 0.95
CA ASN A 64 0.41 -13.19 -0.06
C ASN A 64 0.70 -14.64 0.37
N ARG A 65 -0.27 -15.53 0.13
CA ARG A 65 -0.16 -16.97 0.36
C ARG A 65 -0.55 -17.71 -0.93
N PRO A 66 0.38 -17.80 -1.91
CA PRO A 66 0.07 -18.41 -3.20
C PRO A 66 -0.17 -19.91 -3.04
N LYS A 67 -1.36 -20.36 -3.47
CA LYS A 67 -1.77 -21.76 -3.50
C LYS A 67 -2.81 -22.00 -4.61
N PRO A 68 -2.90 -23.20 -5.17
CA PRO A 68 -4.08 -23.64 -5.93
C PRO A 68 -5.35 -23.49 -5.07
N ILE A 69 -6.47 -23.18 -5.70
CA ILE A 69 -7.72 -22.90 -4.94
C ILE A 69 -8.18 -24.07 -4.06
N HIS A 70 -7.94 -25.30 -4.49
CA HIS A 70 -8.34 -26.51 -3.74
C HIS A 70 -7.47 -26.78 -2.49
N ASP A 71 -6.31 -26.06 -2.35
CA ASP A 71 -5.42 -26.17 -1.19
C ASP A 71 -5.55 -24.94 -0.26
N VAL A 72 -6.40 -23.97 -0.61
CA VAL A 72 -6.62 -22.77 0.20
C VAL A 72 -7.42 -23.12 1.44
N SER A 73 -6.90 -22.74 2.61
CA SER A 73 -7.58 -22.88 3.91
C SER A 73 -8.25 -21.58 4.36
N GLU A 74 -9.17 -21.68 5.33
CA GLU A 74 -9.77 -20.54 6.03
C GLU A 74 -8.69 -19.65 6.66
N ALA A 75 -7.67 -20.25 7.26
CA ALA A 75 -6.54 -19.51 7.82
C ALA A 75 -5.72 -18.73 6.77
N ASP A 76 -5.68 -19.20 5.52
CA ASP A 76 -5.08 -18.42 4.43
C ASP A 76 -5.97 -17.24 4.04
N TYR A 77 -7.29 -17.46 4.00
CA TYR A 77 -8.28 -16.42 3.75
C TYR A 77 -8.17 -15.32 4.80
N ASP A 78 -8.25 -15.67 6.09
CA ASP A 78 -8.18 -14.71 7.19
C ASP A 78 -6.87 -13.91 7.20
N ALA A 79 -5.74 -14.59 6.95
CA ALA A 79 -4.46 -13.92 6.90
C ALA A 79 -4.35 -12.92 5.73
N VAL A 80 -4.81 -13.30 4.53
CA VAL A 80 -4.69 -12.45 3.34
C VAL A 80 -5.72 -11.33 3.35
N LEU A 81 -7.02 -11.64 3.55
CA LEU A 81 -8.07 -10.63 3.55
C LEU A 81 -8.01 -9.78 4.82
N GLY A 82 -7.65 -10.37 5.95
CA GLY A 82 -7.47 -9.67 7.23
C GLY A 82 -6.43 -8.55 7.14
N LEU A 83 -5.27 -8.84 6.56
CA LEU A 83 -4.21 -7.84 6.44
C LEU A 83 -4.40 -6.92 5.22
N ASN A 84 -4.64 -7.50 4.01
CA ASN A 84 -4.63 -6.70 2.78
C ASN A 84 -5.87 -5.82 2.62
N LEU A 85 -7.00 -6.20 3.21
CA LEU A 85 -8.26 -5.48 3.06
C LEU A 85 -8.79 -4.96 4.39
N LYS A 86 -9.09 -5.84 5.36
CA LYS A 86 -9.72 -5.41 6.62
C LYS A 86 -8.86 -4.38 7.35
N ALA A 87 -7.58 -4.65 7.56
CA ALA A 87 -6.67 -3.70 8.19
C ALA A 87 -6.57 -2.40 7.38
N ALA A 88 -6.45 -2.48 6.04
CA ALA A 88 -6.38 -1.32 5.16
C ALA A 88 -7.59 -0.40 5.29
N VAL A 89 -8.81 -0.97 5.37
CA VAL A 89 -10.06 -0.23 5.57
C VAL A 89 -10.04 0.53 6.90
N PHE A 90 -9.71 -0.14 8.01
CA PHE A 90 -9.80 0.48 9.33
C PHE A 90 -8.67 1.48 9.61
N VAL A 91 -7.47 1.27 9.06
CA VAL A 91 -6.40 2.29 9.11
C VAL A 91 -6.80 3.53 8.31
N ALA A 92 -7.35 3.38 7.11
CA ALA A 92 -7.85 4.50 6.32
C ALA A 92 -8.99 5.24 7.03
N GLN A 93 -9.93 4.49 7.65
CA GLN A 93 -11.02 5.07 8.45
C GLN A 93 -10.49 5.91 9.62
N ALA A 94 -9.53 5.38 10.39
CA ALA A 94 -8.99 6.08 11.55
C ALA A 94 -8.29 7.39 11.14
N VAL A 95 -7.44 7.35 10.09
CA VAL A 95 -6.78 8.56 9.57
C VAL A 95 -7.80 9.56 8.99
N ALA A 96 -8.79 9.10 8.22
CA ALA A 96 -9.84 9.95 7.67
C ALA A 96 -10.66 10.64 8.79
N ARG A 97 -11.00 9.91 9.86
CA ARG A 97 -11.69 10.50 11.02
C ARG A 97 -10.89 11.63 11.66
N GLY A 98 -9.58 11.43 11.86
CA GLY A 98 -8.70 12.48 12.39
C GLY A 98 -8.66 13.72 11.49
N LEU A 99 -8.54 13.54 10.17
CA LEU A 99 -8.57 14.64 9.19
C LEU A 99 -9.90 15.39 9.18
N VAL A 100 -11.03 14.66 9.13
CA VAL A 100 -12.37 15.26 9.14
C VAL A 100 -12.61 16.03 10.43
N ALA A 101 -12.28 15.47 11.59
CA ALA A 101 -12.43 16.14 12.89
C ALA A 101 -11.58 17.41 12.99
N ALA A 102 -10.41 17.43 12.36
CA ALA A 102 -9.52 18.58 12.31
C ALA A 102 -9.88 19.60 11.20
N GLY A 103 -10.85 19.31 10.33
CA GLY A 103 -11.19 20.14 9.17
C GLY A 103 -10.03 20.27 8.16
N ARG A 104 -9.19 19.26 8.03
CA ARG A 104 -7.97 19.27 7.18
C ARG A 104 -8.16 18.41 5.94
N PRO A 105 -7.68 18.86 4.76
CA PRO A 105 -7.58 18.00 3.59
C PRO A 105 -6.48 16.94 3.79
N GLY A 106 -6.47 15.91 2.93
CA GLY A 106 -5.45 14.89 3.01
C GLY A 106 -5.34 14.00 1.78
N SER A 107 -4.37 13.09 1.78
CA SER A 107 -4.17 12.11 0.72
C SER A 107 -4.01 10.70 1.29
N LEU A 108 -4.95 9.82 0.97
CA LEU A 108 -4.90 8.40 1.32
C LEU A 108 -4.42 7.62 0.10
N ILE A 109 -3.27 6.97 0.23
CA ILE A 109 -2.60 6.23 -0.85
C ILE A 109 -2.55 4.76 -0.45
N HIS A 110 -3.19 3.89 -1.23
CA HIS A 110 -3.19 2.46 -0.99
C HIS A 110 -2.23 1.76 -1.95
N ILE A 111 -1.39 0.87 -1.44
CA ILE A 111 -0.55 0.04 -2.30
C ILE A 111 -1.35 -1.17 -2.77
N GLY A 112 -1.86 -1.06 -3.99
CA GLY A 112 -2.59 -2.09 -4.71
C GLY A 112 -1.67 -3.16 -5.30
N SER A 113 -1.97 -3.55 -6.53
CA SER A 113 -1.18 -4.44 -7.37
C SER A 113 -1.78 -4.42 -8.78
N GLN A 114 -0.99 -4.69 -9.83
CA GLN A 114 -1.53 -5.03 -11.15
C GLN A 114 -2.54 -6.21 -11.06
N MET A 115 -2.43 -7.07 -10.02
CA MET A 115 -3.40 -8.14 -9.74
C MET A 115 -4.72 -7.65 -9.13
N GLY A 116 -4.90 -6.35 -8.94
CA GLY A 116 -6.20 -5.69 -8.77
C GLY A 116 -6.89 -5.36 -10.10
N HIS A 117 -6.26 -5.67 -11.24
CA HIS A 117 -6.76 -5.41 -12.61
C HIS A 117 -6.76 -6.67 -13.47
N VAL A 118 -5.92 -7.65 -13.14
CA VAL A 118 -5.81 -8.95 -13.86
C VAL A 118 -5.72 -10.12 -12.88
N GLY A 119 -6.00 -11.32 -13.35
CA GLY A 119 -5.84 -12.55 -12.58
C GLY A 119 -4.41 -13.07 -12.57
N GLY A 120 -4.13 -13.98 -11.61
CA GLY A 120 -2.85 -14.71 -11.53
C GLY A 120 -3.05 -16.13 -11.03
N PRO A 121 -2.40 -17.14 -11.67
CA PRO A 121 -2.46 -18.53 -11.20
C PRO A 121 -1.99 -18.66 -9.76
N GLY A 122 -2.72 -19.43 -8.93
CA GLY A 122 -2.40 -19.64 -7.53
C GLY A 122 -2.51 -18.38 -6.65
N ARG A 123 -3.25 -17.34 -7.10
CA ARG A 123 -3.34 -16.03 -6.45
C ARG A 123 -4.77 -15.60 -6.15
N THR A 124 -5.70 -16.56 -6.04
CA THR A 124 -7.14 -16.26 -5.90
C THR A 124 -7.46 -15.30 -4.75
N LEU A 125 -6.97 -15.58 -3.53
CA LEU A 125 -7.20 -14.69 -2.38
C LEU A 125 -6.48 -13.35 -2.53
N TYR A 126 -5.26 -13.36 -3.06
CA TYR A 126 -4.50 -12.12 -3.28
C TYR A 126 -5.20 -11.22 -4.30
N CYS A 127 -5.58 -11.77 -5.46
CA CYS A 127 -6.35 -11.03 -6.46
C CYS A 127 -7.66 -10.50 -5.85
N ALA A 128 -8.43 -11.35 -5.16
CA ALA A 128 -9.66 -10.93 -4.50
C ALA A 128 -9.43 -9.74 -3.55
N SER A 129 -8.37 -9.78 -2.72
CA SER A 129 -8.04 -8.69 -1.81
C SER A 129 -7.65 -7.40 -2.52
N LYS A 130 -6.91 -7.49 -3.65
CA LYS A 130 -6.46 -6.30 -4.39
C LYS A 130 -7.58 -5.71 -5.25
N TRP A 131 -8.44 -6.52 -5.85
CA TRP A 131 -9.67 -6.04 -6.52
C TRP A 131 -10.63 -5.37 -5.53
N ALA A 132 -10.80 -5.94 -4.33
CA ALA A 132 -11.61 -5.32 -3.29
C ALA A 132 -11.05 -3.95 -2.86
N LEU A 133 -9.71 -3.82 -2.77
CA LEU A 133 -9.06 -2.56 -2.44
C LEU A 133 -9.30 -1.48 -3.51
N GLU A 134 -9.35 -1.85 -4.80
CA GLU A 134 -9.70 -0.94 -5.91
C GLU A 134 -11.12 -0.37 -5.71
N GLY A 135 -12.10 -1.25 -5.47
CA GLY A 135 -13.49 -0.83 -5.21
C GLY A 135 -13.61 0.03 -3.95
N PHE A 136 -12.92 -0.37 -2.87
CA PHE A 136 -12.87 0.40 -1.62
C PHE A 136 -12.33 1.81 -1.82
N SER A 137 -11.17 1.96 -2.48
CA SER A 137 -10.55 3.27 -2.70
C SER A 137 -11.43 4.21 -3.54
N LYS A 138 -12.15 3.67 -4.54
CA LYS A 138 -13.09 4.46 -5.37
C LYS A 138 -14.26 4.98 -4.55
N ALA A 139 -14.89 4.13 -3.73
CA ALA A 139 -15.99 4.52 -2.88
C ALA A 139 -15.53 5.54 -1.82
N LEU A 140 -14.37 5.29 -1.19
CA LEU A 140 -13.78 6.18 -0.19
C LEU A 140 -13.47 7.57 -0.77
N ALA A 141 -13.04 7.65 -2.03
CA ALA A 141 -12.82 8.91 -2.72
C ALA A 141 -14.11 9.75 -2.84
N LEU A 142 -15.25 9.11 -3.08
CA LEU A 142 -16.54 9.78 -3.15
C LEU A 142 -17.01 10.24 -1.75
N ASP A 143 -16.88 9.37 -0.74
CA ASP A 143 -17.31 9.67 0.63
C ASP A 143 -16.55 10.84 1.24
N LEU A 144 -15.26 11.00 0.89
CA LEU A 144 -14.36 11.98 1.50
C LEU A 144 -14.13 13.24 0.66
N ALA A 145 -14.68 13.30 -0.57
CA ALA A 145 -14.46 14.42 -1.50
C ALA A 145 -14.86 15.78 -0.92
N SER A 146 -15.99 15.85 -0.22
CA SER A 146 -16.48 17.10 0.42
C SER A 146 -15.57 17.62 1.54
N ALA A 147 -14.76 16.73 2.13
CA ALA A 147 -13.76 17.09 3.13
C ALA A 147 -12.38 17.45 2.51
N GLY A 148 -12.23 17.42 1.18
CA GLY A 148 -10.97 17.66 0.50
C GLY A 148 -9.94 16.54 0.68
N ILE A 149 -10.39 15.33 1.05
CA ILE A 149 -9.51 14.19 1.25
C ILE A 149 -9.57 13.31 0.01
N ARG A 150 -8.42 13.03 -0.57
CA ARG A 150 -8.26 12.20 -1.78
C ARG A 150 -7.94 10.76 -1.41
N SER A 151 -8.43 9.79 -2.19
CA SER A 151 -8.10 8.37 -2.04
C SER A 151 -7.70 7.80 -3.39
N ASN A 152 -6.48 7.26 -3.49
CA ASN A 152 -5.93 6.71 -4.73
C ASN A 152 -5.14 5.43 -4.46
N ILE A 153 -4.88 4.69 -5.54
CA ILE A 153 -4.07 3.47 -5.50
C ILE A 153 -2.80 3.65 -6.34
N ILE A 154 -1.70 3.10 -5.86
CA ILE A 154 -0.54 2.77 -6.68
C ILE A 154 -0.54 1.25 -6.86
N ALA A 155 -0.58 0.79 -8.11
CA ALA A 155 -0.70 -0.62 -8.45
C ALA A 155 0.58 -1.14 -9.13
N PRO A 156 1.58 -1.61 -8.34
CA PRO A 156 2.83 -2.12 -8.88
C PRO A 156 2.70 -3.52 -9.47
N THR A 157 3.61 -3.87 -10.36
CA THR A 157 3.96 -5.25 -10.70
C THR A 157 4.93 -5.84 -9.65
N PHE A 158 5.73 -6.83 -10.03
CA PHE A 158 6.77 -7.39 -9.17
C PHE A 158 7.89 -6.37 -8.95
N ILE A 159 8.03 -5.96 -7.70
CA ILE A 159 9.12 -5.12 -7.20
C ILE A 159 10.09 -6.00 -6.42
N GLU A 160 11.39 -5.83 -6.63
CA GLU A 160 12.42 -6.57 -5.91
C GLU A 160 12.47 -6.10 -4.45
N THR A 161 12.02 -6.96 -3.53
CA THR A 161 11.88 -6.69 -2.10
C THR A 161 12.13 -7.99 -1.32
N PRO A 162 12.39 -7.94 0.00
CA PRO A 162 12.46 -9.15 0.82
C PRO A 162 11.22 -10.07 0.71
N LEU A 163 10.04 -9.52 0.43
CA LEU A 163 8.81 -10.29 0.24
C LEU A 163 8.81 -11.07 -1.07
N THR A 164 9.34 -10.51 -2.15
CA THR A 164 9.29 -11.08 -3.50
C THR A 164 10.55 -11.88 -3.84
N ALA A 165 11.68 -11.61 -3.20
CA ALA A 165 12.97 -12.25 -3.46
C ALA A 165 12.90 -13.79 -3.44
N PRO A 166 12.22 -14.46 -2.47
CA PRO A 166 12.12 -15.92 -2.48
C PRO A 166 11.45 -16.50 -3.73
N PHE A 167 10.44 -15.80 -4.27
CA PHE A 167 9.76 -16.22 -5.51
C PHE A 167 10.61 -15.95 -6.75
N LEU A 168 11.28 -14.81 -6.79
CA LEU A 168 12.13 -14.38 -7.90
C LEU A 168 13.47 -15.16 -7.97
N ALA A 169 13.82 -15.90 -6.92
CA ALA A 169 14.97 -16.79 -6.90
C ALA A 169 14.77 -18.02 -7.78
N ASP A 170 13.53 -18.44 -8.07
CA ASP A 170 13.23 -19.48 -9.06
C ASP A 170 13.38 -18.91 -10.48
N PRO A 171 14.35 -19.41 -11.30
CA PRO A 171 14.59 -18.89 -12.63
C PRO A 171 13.38 -19.03 -13.58
N ALA A 172 12.61 -20.11 -13.45
CA ALA A 172 11.44 -20.34 -14.30
C ALA A 172 10.33 -19.35 -13.96
N PHE A 173 10.08 -19.12 -12.67
CA PHE A 173 9.12 -18.11 -12.22
C PHE A 173 9.56 -16.71 -12.62
N ARG A 174 10.85 -16.35 -12.40
CA ARG A 174 11.41 -15.06 -12.82
C ARG A 174 11.24 -14.81 -14.32
N ALA A 175 11.53 -15.81 -15.15
CA ALA A 175 11.35 -15.71 -16.60
C ALA A 175 9.88 -15.50 -16.98
N SER A 176 8.94 -16.19 -16.31
CA SER A 176 7.50 -16.04 -16.54
C SER A 176 6.97 -14.65 -16.17
N VAL A 177 7.54 -14.04 -15.13
CA VAL A 177 7.24 -12.65 -14.73
C VAL A 177 7.80 -11.66 -15.75
N LEU A 178 9.07 -11.82 -16.14
CA LEU A 178 9.73 -10.95 -17.11
C LEU A 178 9.04 -10.95 -18.48
N ALA A 179 8.53 -12.10 -18.92
CA ALA A 179 7.79 -12.21 -20.19
C ALA A 179 6.52 -11.32 -20.23
N LYS A 180 5.97 -10.97 -19.07
CA LYS A 180 4.78 -10.11 -18.95
C LYS A 180 5.11 -8.63 -18.74
N ILE A 181 6.29 -8.30 -18.21
CA ILE A 181 6.72 -6.91 -18.00
C ILE A 181 7.34 -6.40 -19.32
N LYS A 182 6.61 -5.58 -20.07
CA LYS A 182 7.03 -5.13 -21.41
C LYS A 182 8.30 -4.27 -21.38
N LEU A 183 8.58 -3.57 -20.28
CA LEU A 183 9.85 -2.87 -20.08
C LEU A 183 11.03 -3.80 -19.78
N GLY A 184 10.84 -5.14 -19.71
CA GLY A 184 11.88 -6.14 -19.71
C GLY A 184 12.71 -6.26 -18.41
N ARG A 185 12.28 -5.66 -17.30
CA ARG A 185 12.96 -5.76 -16.02
C ARG A 185 11.98 -5.85 -14.84
N ILE A 186 12.41 -6.47 -13.76
CA ILE A 186 11.72 -6.41 -12.47
C ILE A 186 11.82 -4.97 -11.95
N GLY A 187 10.74 -4.48 -11.33
CA GLY A 187 10.73 -3.16 -10.73
C GLY A 187 11.62 -3.07 -9.49
N GLN A 188 12.09 -1.87 -9.19
CA GLN A 188 12.81 -1.54 -7.97
C GLN A 188 11.94 -0.63 -7.10
N VAL A 189 12.29 -0.49 -5.81
CA VAL A 189 11.53 0.37 -4.88
C VAL A 189 11.52 1.82 -5.37
N GLU A 190 12.60 2.26 -5.99
CA GLU A 190 12.77 3.60 -6.57
C GLU A 190 11.78 3.90 -7.68
N ASP A 191 11.33 2.90 -8.44
CA ASP A 191 10.32 3.05 -9.49
C ASP A 191 8.96 3.51 -8.93
N MET A 192 8.70 3.27 -7.64
CA MET A 192 7.47 3.65 -6.96
C MET A 192 7.49 5.10 -6.45
N MET A 193 8.68 5.68 -6.26
CA MET A 193 8.83 6.95 -5.56
C MET A 193 8.17 8.11 -6.29
N GLY A 194 8.26 8.17 -7.63
CA GLY A 194 7.62 9.21 -8.42
C GLY A 194 6.11 9.22 -8.27
N ALA A 195 5.48 8.05 -8.37
CA ALA A 195 4.03 7.87 -8.18
C ALA A 195 3.60 8.25 -6.75
N LEU A 196 4.37 7.83 -5.75
CA LEU A 196 4.09 8.11 -4.35
C LEU A 196 4.16 9.62 -4.05
N VAL A 197 5.22 10.30 -4.46
CA VAL A 197 5.39 11.73 -4.25
C VAL A 197 4.32 12.53 -5.02
N TYR A 198 4.00 12.13 -6.25
CA TYR A 198 2.92 12.74 -7.04
C TYR A 198 1.58 12.67 -6.30
N LEU A 199 1.14 11.48 -5.88
CA LEU A 199 -0.15 11.32 -5.20
C LEU A 199 -0.18 11.94 -3.81
N ALA A 200 0.96 12.07 -3.15
CA ALA A 200 1.10 12.70 -1.83
C ALA A 200 1.09 14.24 -1.88
N SER A 201 1.37 14.84 -3.02
CA SER A 201 1.56 16.30 -3.18
C SER A 201 0.36 16.98 -3.85
N ASP A 202 0.38 18.32 -3.85
CA ASP A 202 -0.60 19.17 -4.53
C ASP A 202 -0.55 19.04 -6.06
N ALA A 203 0.52 18.47 -6.62
CA ALA A 203 0.59 18.15 -8.04
C ALA A 203 -0.53 17.21 -8.50
N SER A 204 -1.14 16.48 -7.56
CA SER A 204 -2.30 15.59 -7.78
C SER A 204 -3.59 16.11 -7.14
N ALA A 205 -3.74 17.43 -6.92
CA ALA A 205 -4.88 18.01 -6.21
C ALA A 205 -6.25 17.66 -6.81
N LEU A 206 -6.34 17.41 -8.12
CA LEU A 206 -7.58 16.99 -8.81
C LEU A 206 -7.65 15.47 -9.06
N VAL A 207 -6.75 14.68 -8.46
CA VAL A 207 -6.67 13.23 -8.67
C VAL A 207 -7.18 12.49 -7.45
N THR A 208 -8.36 11.87 -7.59
CA THR A 208 -8.98 11.01 -6.57
C THR A 208 -9.75 9.87 -7.24
N GLY A 209 -9.86 8.72 -6.57
CA GLY A 209 -10.54 7.52 -7.08
C GLY A 209 -9.80 6.81 -8.21
N THR A 210 -8.52 7.13 -8.45
CA THR A 210 -7.71 6.52 -9.51
C THR A 210 -6.83 5.39 -9.00
N SER A 211 -6.45 4.51 -9.94
CA SER A 211 -5.40 3.52 -9.76
C SER A 211 -4.27 3.82 -10.75
N LEU A 212 -3.10 4.17 -10.23
CA LEU A 212 -1.91 4.45 -11.02
C LEU A 212 -1.09 3.17 -11.15
N LEU A 213 -1.15 2.56 -12.32
CA LEU A 213 -0.37 1.37 -12.67
C LEU A 213 1.12 1.72 -12.80
N VAL A 214 1.95 1.00 -12.06
CA VAL A 214 3.43 1.06 -12.14
C VAL A 214 3.92 -0.36 -12.40
N ASP A 215 3.60 -0.89 -13.59
CA ASP A 215 3.66 -2.31 -13.89
C ASP A 215 4.52 -2.67 -15.11
N GLY A 216 5.19 -1.69 -15.69
CA GLY A 216 6.05 -1.90 -16.86
C GLY A 216 5.30 -2.41 -18.09
N GLY A 217 4.00 -2.11 -18.20
CA GLY A 217 3.15 -2.53 -19.30
C GLY A 217 2.54 -3.93 -19.16
N TRP A 218 2.57 -4.53 -17.97
CA TRP A 218 1.98 -5.85 -17.74
C TRP A 218 0.49 -5.90 -18.09
N THR A 219 -0.28 -4.87 -17.73
CA THR A 219 -1.73 -4.82 -17.93
C THR A 219 -2.15 -4.06 -19.20
N ALA A 220 -1.21 -3.70 -20.06
CA ALA A 220 -1.49 -2.93 -21.28
C ALA A 220 -2.06 -3.80 -22.42
N GLU A 221 -2.11 -5.13 -22.25
CA GLU A 221 -2.68 -6.09 -23.21
C GLU A 221 -3.65 -7.07 -22.55
#